data_c37ed742690616cb94d11326ea92b06e
#
_entry.id   c37ed742690616cb94d11326ea92b06e
#
_cell.length_a   1.000
_cell.length_b   1.000
_cell.length_c   1.000
_cell.angle_alpha   90.00
_cell.angle_beta   90.00
_cell.angle_gamma   90.00
#
_symmetry.space_group_name_H-M   'P 1'
#
loop_
_entity.id
_entity.type
_entity.pdbx_description
1 polymer ?
#
loop_
_entity_poly.entity_id
_entity_poly.type
_entity_poly.pdbx_seq_one_letter_code
_entity_poly.pdbx_strand_id
1 'polypeptide(L)'
;MLFRSNLENLKDVEGDPRHVFVQGDICDKELVESLFQKYDFDYVINFAAESHVDRSIKNPEIFVQSNVMGTVNLLQRAKEAWYDADAKTWKEGKKYLQVSTDEVYGALGADGYFMETTPLCPHSPYSSSKASADMFVMAFHDTYGMPVNITRCSNNYGPYQFPEKLIPLMINNVKHHRKA
;
A
#
# COMPACT_ATOMS: atom_id res chain seq x y z
N MET A 1 8.81 -2.04 -8.06
CA MET A 1 8.51 -0.63 -7.65
C MET A 1 9.80 0.19 -7.53
N LEU A 2 10.67 0.17 -8.54
CA LEU A 2 12.00 0.78 -8.50
C LEU A 2 12.04 2.27 -8.86
N PHE A 3 10.98 2.82 -9.44
CA PHE A 3 11.04 4.17 -10.02
C PHE A 3 10.81 5.32 -9.03
N ARG A 4 10.43 5.03 -7.78
CA ARG A 4 10.03 6.06 -6.81
C ARG A 4 10.69 5.92 -5.45
N SER A 5 11.56 4.94 -5.28
CA SER A 5 12.28 4.71 -4.02
C SER A 5 13.75 5.01 -4.23
N ASN A 6 14.32 5.79 -3.31
CA ASN A 6 15.74 6.08 -3.28
C ASN A 6 16.34 5.41 -2.04
N LEU A 7 17.30 4.52 -2.24
CA LEU A 7 17.99 3.82 -1.14
C LEU A 7 18.73 4.78 -0.21
N GLU A 8 19.08 5.98 -0.70
CA GLU A 8 19.64 7.04 0.15
C GLU A 8 18.73 7.39 1.36
N ASN A 9 17.43 7.17 1.24
CA ASN A 9 16.48 7.41 2.33
C ASN A 9 16.60 6.37 3.46
N LEU A 10 17.33 5.29 3.26
CA LEU A 10 17.54 4.22 4.23
C LEU A 10 18.92 4.29 4.91
N LYS A 11 19.75 5.28 4.57
CA LYS A 11 21.12 5.41 5.13
C LYS A 11 21.15 5.39 6.65
N ASP A 12 20.20 6.03 7.30
CA ASP A 12 20.15 6.14 8.75
C ASP A 12 19.91 4.79 9.45
N VAL A 13 19.40 3.80 8.72
CA VAL A 13 19.10 2.46 9.24
C VAL A 13 19.88 1.34 8.57
N GLU A 14 20.74 1.65 7.59
CA GLU A 14 21.46 0.67 6.79
C GLU A 14 22.39 -0.21 7.66
N GLY A 15 22.96 0.35 8.73
CA GLY A 15 23.83 -0.36 9.67
C GLY A 15 23.11 -1.02 10.85
N ASP A 16 21.78 -0.91 10.96
CA ASP A 16 21.03 -1.51 12.07
C ASP A 16 20.81 -3.00 11.80
N PRO A 17 21.28 -3.91 12.69
CA PRO A 17 21.13 -5.36 12.49
C PRO A 17 19.68 -5.84 12.47
N ARG A 18 18.74 -5.02 12.90
CA ARG A 18 17.29 -5.29 12.83
C ARG A 18 16.70 -4.92 11.48
N HIS A 19 17.44 -4.17 10.63
CA HIS A 19 16.98 -3.75 9.32
C HIS A 19 17.50 -4.70 8.25
N VAL A 20 16.58 -5.31 7.51
CA VAL A 20 16.89 -6.15 6.34
C VAL A 20 16.20 -5.57 5.12
N PHE A 21 16.97 -5.12 4.15
CA PHE A 21 16.44 -4.65 2.87
C PHE A 21 16.42 -5.80 1.86
N VAL A 22 15.26 -6.04 1.27
CA VAL A 22 15.09 -6.99 0.15
C VAL A 22 14.45 -6.25 -1.02
N GLN A 23 15.17 -6.16 -2.12
CA GLN A 23 14.66 -5.57 -3.34
C GLN A 23 13.81 -6.59 -4.10
N GLY A 24 12.53 -6.25 -4.39
CA GLY A 24 11.64 -7.13 -5.12
C GLY A 24 10.30 -6.51 -5.44
N ASP A 25 9.43 -7.28 -6.07
CA ASP A 25 8.06 -6.94 -6.40
C ASP A 25 7.11 -7.75 -5.50
N ILE A 26 6.11 -7.09 -4.92
CA ILE A 26 5.09 -7.78 -4.11
C ILE A 26 4.20 -8.72 -4.93
N CYS A 27 4.22 -8.60 -6.26
CA CYS A 27 3.57 -9.53 -7.18
C CYS A 27 4.36 -10.81 -7.43
N ASP A 28 5.66 -10.82 -7.10
CA ASP A 28 6.50 -12.00 -7.20
C ASP A 28 6.16 -13.00 -6.07
N LYS A 29 5.42 -14.04 -6.45
CA LYS A 29 4.91 -15.03 -5.52
C LYS A 29 6.03 -15.81 -4.84
N GLU A 30 7.05 -16.20 -5.59
CA GLU A 30 8.17 -17.02 -5.09
C GLU A 30 9.03 -16.21 -4.11
N LEU A 31 9.30 -14.95 -4.45
CA LEU A 31 10.02 -14.05 -3.55
C LEU A 31 9.26 -13.84 -2.24
N VAL A 32 7.97 -13.45 -2.31
CA VAL A 32 7.18 -13.18 -1.11
C VAL A 32 7.04 -14.44 -0.26
N GLU A 33 6.80 -15.59 -0.87
CA GLU A 33 6.75 -16.88 -0.17
C GLU A 33 8.06 -17.20 0.56
N SER A 34 9.20 -17.04 -0.13
CA SER A 34 10.52 -17.25 0.47
C SER A 34 10.80 -16.37 1.68
N LEU A 35 10.29 -15.12 1.66
CA LEU A 35 10.39 -14.21 2.80
C LEU A 35 9.57 -14.68 3.99
N PHE A 36 8.34 -15.13 3.77
CA PHE A 36 7.51 -15.69 4.85
C PHE A 36 8.04 -17.01 5.40
N GLN A 37 8.74 -17.81 4.57
CA GLN A 37 9.43 -19.04 5.04
C GLN A 37 10.69 -18.73 5.85
N LYS A 38 11.41 -17.64 5.46
CA LYS A 38 12.66 -17.26 6.09
C LYS A 38 12.45 -16.49 7.39
N TYR A 39 11.42 -15.67 7.46
CA TYR A 39 11.14 -14.77 8.57
C TYR A 39 9.76 -15.04 9.16
N ASP A 40 9.67 -15.15 10.48
CA ASP A 40 8.38 -15.23 11.19
C ASP A 40 7.86 -13.82 11.47
N PHE A 41 7.24 -13.22 10.45
CA PHE A 41 6.71 -11.87 10.57
C PHE A 41 5.51 -11.82 11.52
N ASP A 42 5.49 -10.87 12.46
CA ASP A 42 4.33 -10.55 13.28
C ASP A 42 3.38 -9.60 12.57
N TYR A 43 3.95 -8.65 11.84
CA TYR A 43 3.18 -7.62 11.14
C TYR A 43 3.57 -7.52 9.66
N VAL A 44 2.57 -7.33 8.82
CA VAL A 44 2.74 -6.90 7.44
C VAL A 44 2.11 -5.52 7.28
N ILE A 45 2.90 -4.54 6.86
CA ILE A 45 2.41 -3.19 6.55
C ILE A 45 2.61 -2.96 5.06
N ASN A 46 1.53 -2.97 4.30
CA ASN A 46 1.59 -2.79 2.85
C ASN A 46 1.50 -1.32 2.44
N PHE A 47 2.65 -0.69 2.23
CA PHE A 47 2.78 0.62 1.60
C PHE A 47 2.94 0.53 0.09
N ALA A 48 3.19 -0.65 -0.46
CA ALA A 48 3.50 -0.82 -1.86
C ALA A 48 2.28 -0.50 -2.74
N ALA A 49 2.42 0.49 -3.61
CA ALA A 49 1.38 0.87 -4.57
C ALA A 49 1.94 1.68 -5.74
N GLU A 50 1.35 1.55 -6.91
CA GLU A 50 1.35 2.61 -7.92
C GLU A 50 0.38 3.70 -7.45
N SER A 51 0.80 4.98 -7.45
CA SER A 51 0.06 6.05 -6.74
C SER A 51 -0.13 7.36 -7.52
N HIS A 52 0.15 7.41 -8.81
CA HIS A 52 0.04 8.64 -9.61
C HIS A 52 -1.20 8.59 -10.50
N VAL A 53 -2.20 9.45 -10.23
CA VAL A 53 -3.50 9.44 -10.91
C VAL A 53 -3.35 9.56 -12.43
N ASP A 54 -2.59 10.56 -12.93
CA ASP A 54 -2.42 10.75 -14.39
C ASP A 54 -1.75 9.54 -15.07
N ARG A 55 -0.86 8.85 -14.37
CA ARG A 55 -0.27 7.59 -14.89
C ARG A 55 -1.29 6.48 -14.91
N SER A 56 -2.21 6.42 -13.96
CA SER A 56 -3.27 5.42 -13.93
C SER A 56 -4.23 5.56 -15.13
N ILE A 57 -4.45 6.79 -15.58
CA ILE A 57 -5.25 7.06 -16.78
C ILE A 57 -4.56 6.55 -18.05
N LYS A 58 -3.23 6.69 -18.12
CA LYS A 58 -2.43 6.27 -19.28
C LYS A 58 -2.18 4.76 -19.34
N ASN A 59 -1.99 4.14 -18.19
CA ASN A 59 -1.70 2.71 -18.06
C ASN A 59 -2.37 2.14 -16.81
N PRO A 60 -3.68 1.82 -16.85
CA PRO A 60 -4.42 1.31 -15.71
C PRO A 60 -4.00 -0.10 -15.29
N GLU A 61 -3.52 -0.91 -16.22
CA GLU A 61 -3.18 -2.33 -15.96
C GLU A 61 -2.09 -2.48 -14.89
N ILE A 62 -1.07 -1.62 -14.91
CA ILE A 62 0.00 -1.68 -13.92
C ILE A 62 -0.52 -1.38 -12.50
N PHE A 63 -1.58 -0.57 -12.39
CA PHE A 63 -2.23 -0.29 -11.10
C PHE A 63 -3.02 -1.50 -10.60
N VAL A 64 -3.70 -2.21 -11.47
CA VAL A 64 -4.36 -3.49 -11.11
C VAL A 64 -3.30 -4.50 -10.69
N GLN A 65 -2.24 -4.66 -11.47
CA GLN A 65 -1.17 -5.60 -11.16
C GLN A 65 -0.54 -5.29 -9.80
N SER A 66 -0.05 -4.06 -9.59
CA SER A 66 0.66 -3.72 -8.35
C SER A 66 -0.27 -3.62 -7.15
N ASN A 67 -1.39 -2.88 -7.29
CA ASN A 67 -2.20 -2.53 -6.13
C ASN A 67 -3.17 -3.65 -5.73
N VAL A 68 -3.70 -4.40 -6.71
CA VAL A 68 -4.66 -5.48 -6.44
C VAL A 68 -3.94 -6.81 -6.32
N MET A 69 -3.26 -7.25 -7.38
CA MET A 69 -2.61 -8.57 -7.39
C MET A 69 -1.50 -8.69 -6.35
N GLY A 70 -0.69 -7.62 -6.19
CA GLY A 70 0.34 -7.56 -5.14
C GLY A 70 -0.26 -7.65 -3.73
N THR A 71 -1.37 -6.93 -3.47
CA THR A 71 -2.09 -7.03 -2.18
C THR A 71 -2.62 -8.44 -1.95
N VAL A 72 -3.26 -9.05 -2.95
CA VAL A 72 -3.79 -10.43 -2.84
C VAL A 72 -2.66 -11.42 -2.58
N ASN A 73 -1.50 -11.27 -3.23
CA ASN A 73 -0.35 -12.13 -2.98
C ASN A 73 0.14 -12.01 -1.52
N LEU A 74 0.29 -10.79 -0.99
CA LEU A 74 0.67 -10.58 0.41
C LEU A 74 -0.34 -11.17 1.39
N LEU A 75 -1.64 -10.96 1.16
CA LEU A 75 -2.72 -11.52 1.99
C LEU A 75 -2.69 -13.05 2.01
N GLN A 76 -2.50 -13.67 0.83
CA GLN A 76 -2.46 -15.11 0.72
C GLN A 76 -1.25 -15.71 1.45
N ARG A 77 -0.05 -15.12 1.27
CA ARG A 77 1.17 -15.60 1.97
C ARG A 77 1.06 -15.38 3.48
N ALA A 78 0.54 -14.24 3.93
CA ALA A 78 0.29 -13.99 5.34
C ALA A 78 -0.71 -15.00 5.93
N LYS A 79 -1.79 -15.30 5.20
CA LYS A 79 -2.76 -16.34 5.63
C LYS A 79 -2.09 -17.69 5.76
N GLU A 80 -1.34 -18.13 4.78
CA GLU A 80 -0.63 -19.43 4.80
C GLU A 80 0.35 -19.55 5.97
N ALA A 81 1.02 -18.44 6.33
CA ALA A 81 1.99 -18.41 7.42
C ALA A 81 1.34 -18.31 8.82
N TRP A 82 0.18 -17.68 8.92
CA TRP A 82 -0.41 -17.30 10.22
C TRP A 82 -1.66 -18.08 10.62
N TYR A 83 -2.36 -18.72 9.66
CA TYR A 83 -3.60 -19.46 9.92
C TYR A 83 -3.33 -20.94 10.10
N ASP A 84 -3.78 -21.49 11.21
CA ASP A 84 -3.80 -22.93 11.46
C ASP A 84 -5.14 -23.49 10.93
N ALA A 85 -5.07 -24.25 9.85
CA ALA A 85 -6.24 -24.80 9.19
C ALA A 85 -6.91 -25.93 9.98
N ASP A 86 -6.15 -26.67 10.77
CA ASP A 86 -6.66 -27.77 11.59
C ASP A 86 -7.39 -27.25 12.83
N ALA A 87 -6.75 -26.31 13.53
CA ALA A 87 -7.36 -25.64 14.68
C ALA A 87 -8.37 -24.55 14.32
N LYS A 88 -8.39 -24.12 13.04
CA LYS A 88 -9.21 -22.99 12.54
C LYS A 88 -8.97 -21.70 13.32
N THR A 89 -7.74 -21.44 13.69
CA THR A 89 -7.34 -20.29 14.50
C THR A 89 -6.19 -19.52 13.85
N TRP A 90 -6.10 -18.25 14.17
CA TRP A 90 -4.98 -17.40 13.80
C TRP A 90 -3.93 -17.40 14.90
N LYS A 91 -2.64 -17.42 14.54
CA LYS A 91 -1.54 -17.22 15.47
C LYS A 91 -1.71 -15.87 16.16
N GLU A 92 -1.54 -15.83 17.49
CA GLU A 92 -1.67 -14.62 18.29
C GLU A 92 -0.60 -13.59 17.91
N GLY A 93 -0.94 -12.30 18.00
CA GLY A 93 -0.03 -11.18 17.74
C GLY A 93 0.20 -10.87 16.27
N LYS A 94 -0.31 -11.67 15.33
CA LYS A 94 -0.15 -11.43 13.89
C LYS A 94 -1.17 -10.39 13.40
N LYS A 95 -0.76 -9.47 12.50
CA LYS A 95 -1.65 -8.47 11.93
C LYS A 95 -1.20 -7.97 10.55
N TYR A 96 -2.16 -7.76 9.67
CA TYR A 96 -1.96 -7.14 8.36
C TYR A 96 -2.54 -5.73 8.35
N LEU A 97 -1.75 -4.74 7.91
CA LEU A 97 -2.17 -3.36 7.71
C LEU A 97 -2.08 -2.98 6.23
N GLN A 98 -3.21 -2.60 5.64
CA GLN A 98 -3.28 -2.01 4.31
C GLN A 98 -3.25 -0.49 4.41
N VAL A 99 -2.25 0.14 3.81
CA VAL A 99 -2.22 1.59 3.66
C VAL A 99 -2.97 1.97 2.37
N SER A 100 -4.15 2.56 2.54
CA SER A 100 -5.02 3.01 1.46
C SER A 100 -5.07 4.53 1.37
N THR A 101 -6.11 5.08 0.77
CA THR A 101 -6.28 6.51 0.49
C THR A 101 -7.73 6.92 0.70
N ASP A 102 -7.98 8.17 1.03
CA ASP A 102 -9.31 8.77 1.07
C ASP A 102 -9.97 8.87 -0.31
N GLU A 103 -9.18 8.84 -1.39
CA GLU A 103 -9.71 8.87 -2.77
C GLU A 103 -10.62 7.68 -3.10
N VAL A 104 -10.60 6.61 -2.30
CA VAL A 104 -11.51 5.47 -2.45
C VAL A 104 -12.96 5.84 -2.15
N TYR A 105 -13.19 6.93 -1.41
CA TYR A 105 -14.52 7.45 -1.11
C TYR A 105 -15.11 8.32 -2.22
N GLY A 106 -14.29 8.75 -3.18
CA GLY A 106 -14.69 9.66 -4.26
C GLY A 106 -14.49 11.12 -3.92
N ALA A 107 -15.37 11.98 -4.41
CA ALA A 107 -15.31 13.40 -4.18
C ALA A 107 -16.15 13.82 -2.98
N LEU A 108 -15.55 14.54 -2.04
CA LEU A 108 -16.28 15.23 -0.99
C LEU A 108 -16.94 16.49 -1.57
N GLY A 109 -18.19 16.78 -1.15
CA GLY A 109 -18.87 18.03 -1.51
C GLY A 109 -18.24 19.25 -0.83
N ALA A 110 -18.97 20.38 -0.86
CA ALA A 110 -18.50 21.62 -0.24
C ALA A 110 -18.37 21.50 1.30
N ASP A 111 -19.17 20.64 1.90
CA ASP A 111 -19.22 20.44 3.35
C ASP A 111 -19.21 18.97 3.70
N GLY A 112 -18.80 18.64 4.94
CA GLY A 112 -18.84 17.29 5.49
C GLY A 112 -17.47 16.63 5.60
N TYR A 113 -17.49 15.36 5.97
CA TYR A 113 -16.29 14.52 6.16
C TYR A 113 -16.56 13.11 5.66
N PHE A 114 -15.50 12.44 5.20
CA PHE A 114 -15.54 10.99 5.03
C PHE A 114 -15.48 10.33 6.40
N MET A 115 -16.32 9.32 6.57
CA MET A 115 -16.39 8.48 7.77
C MET A 115 -16.00 7.06 7.39
N GLU A 116 -15.64 6.22 8.36
CA GLU A 116 -15.34 4.81 8.12
C GLU A 116 -16.50 4.04 7.47
N THR A 117 -17.72 4.52 7.69
CA THR A 117 -18.96 3.97 7.10
C THR A 117 -19.32 4.55 5.74
N THR A 118 -18.56 5.55 5.24
CA THR A 118 -18.82 6.12 3.91
C THR A 118 -18.63 5.06 2.83
N PRO A 119 -19.60 4.85 1.93
CA PRO A 119 -19.46 3.91 0.82
C PRO A 119 -18.27 4.24 -0.07
N LEU A 120 -17.60 3.21 -0.59
CA LEU A 120 -16.53 3.39 -1.57
C LEU A 120 -17.13 3.79 -2.92
N CYS A 121 -16.64 4.90 -3.48
CA CYS A 121 -17.08 5.46 -4.75
C CYS A 121 -15.89 6.04 -5.54
N PRO A 122 -14.91 5.22 -5.93
CA PRO A 122 -13.68 5.69 -6.58
C PRO A 122 -13.97 6.21 -7.99
N HIS A 123 -13.32 7.31 -8.39
CA HIS A 123 -13.53 7.97 -9.68
C HIS A 123 -12.31 7.96 -10.61
N SER A 124 -11.21 7.31 -10.24
CA SER A 124 -10.03 7.16 -11.09
C SER A 124 -9.55 5.71 -11.14
N PRO A 125 -8.78 5.28 -12.16
CA PRO A 125 -8.19 3.93 -12.16
C PRO A 125 -7.30 3.68 -10.95
N TYR A 126 -6.57 4.70 -10.45
CA TYR A 126 -5.82 4.62 -9.21
C TYR A 126 -6.72 4.35 -8.01
N SER A 127 -7.72 5.21 -7.75
CA SER A 127 -8.61 5.04 -6.61
C SER A 127 -9.43 3.75 -6.70
N SER A 128 -9.82 3.33 -7.92
CA SER A 128 -10.49 2.04 -8.15
C SER A 128 -9.59 0.85 -7.80
N SER A 129 -8.30 0.91 -8.15
CA SER A 129 -7.35 -0.15 -7.78
C SER A 129 -7.11 -0.22 -6.27
N LYS A 130 -7.07 0.93 -5.58
CA LYS A 130 -6.95 0.98 -4.12
C LYS A 130 -8.22 0.50 -3.42
N ALA A 131 -9.41 0.91 -3.89
CA ALA A 131 -10.67 0.41 -3.38
C ALA A 131 -10.82 -1.11 -3.58
N SER A 132 -10.40 -1.63 -4.73
CA SER A 132 -10.36 -3.08 -4.98
C SER A 132 -9.44 -3.81 -4.00
N ALA A 133 -8.26 -3.26 -3.74
CA ALA A 133 -7.35 -3.81 -2.74
C ALA A 133 -7.98 -3.83 -1.34
N ASP A 134 -8.65 -2.72 -0.93
CA ASP A 134 -9.37 -2.65 0.34
C ASP A 134 -10.47 -3.71 0.43
N MET A 135 -11.23 -3.93 -0.67
CA MET A 135 -12.27 -4.96 -0.73
C MET A 135 -11.70 -6.37 -0.54
N PHE A 136 -10.53 -6.67 -1.10
CA PHE A 136 -9.86 -7.96 -0.86
C PHE A 136 -9.42 -8.11 0.59
N VAL A 137 -8.88 -7.05 1.22
CA VAL A 137 -8.52 -7.07 2.64
C VAL A 137 -9.74 -7.35 3.51
N MET A 138 -10.87 -6.67 3.25
CA MET A 138 -12.14 -6.90 3.94
C MET A 138 -12.65 -8.33 3.71
N ALA A 139 -12.61 -8.82 2.46
CA ALA A 139 -13.04 -10.18 2.14
C ALA A 139 -12.21 -11.25 2.86
N PHE A 140 -10.90 -11.04 3.04
CA PHE A 140 -10.06 -11.95 3.82
C PHE A 140 -10.44 -11.93 5.31
N HIS A 141 -10.81 -10.75 5.83
CA HIS A 141 -11.35 -10.66 7.19
C HIS A 141 -12.68 -11.41 7.32
N ASP A 142 -13.64 -11.10 6.45
CA ASP A 142 -15.01 -11.63 6.54
C ASP A 142 -15.05 -13.14 6.29
N THR A 143 -14.20 -13.63 5.35
CA THR A 143 -14.21 -15.05 4.96
C THR A 143 -13.41 -15.92 5.90
N TYR A 144 -12.25 -15.42 6.38
CA TYR A 144 -11.29 -16.24 7.12
C TYR A 144 -11.07 -15.74 8.56
N GLY A 145 -11.66 -14.60 8.96
CA GLY A 145 -11.39 -13.96 10.25
C GLY A 145 -9.97 -13.38 10.34
N MET A 146 -9.33 -13.06 9.21
CA MET A 146 -7.96 -12.56 9.20
C MET A 146 -7.84 -11.26 10.02
N PRO A 147 -6.84 -11.12 10.92
CA PRO A 147 -6.64 -9.89 11.67
C PRO A 147 -6.04 -8.80 10.77
N VAL A 148 -6.88 -7.88 10.31
CA VAL A 148 -6.51 -6.81 9.38
C VAL A 148 -6.88 -5.44 9.91
N ASN A 149 -6.19 -4.40 9.41
CA ASN A 149 -6.61 -3.01 9.49
C ASN A 149 -6.42 -2.35 8.12
N ILE A 150 -7.23 -1.34 7.81
CA ILE A 150 -7.10 -0.48 6.65
C ILE A 150 -7.00 0.97 7.14
N THR A 151 -5.99 1.70 6.68
CA THR A 151 -5.90 3.15 6.87
C THR A 151 -6.19 3.87 5.57
N ARG A 152 -7.00 4.92 5.60
CA ARG A 152 -7.34 5.76 4.44
C ARG A 152 -6.91 7.18 4.74
N CYS A 153 -5.65 7.46 4.42
CA CYS A 153 -5.06 8.76 4.65
C CYS A 153 -5.35 9.72 3.49
N SER A 154 -5.47 10.99 3.80
CA SER A 154 -5.43 12.06 2.82
C SER A 154 -3.99 12.30 2.34
N ASN A 155 -3.72 13.43 1.67
CA ASN A 155 -2.41 13.73 1.11
C ASN A 155 -1.32 13.81 2.18
N ASN A 156 -0.35 12.91 2.10
CA ASN A 156 0.81 12.91 2.96
C ASN A 156 1.91 13.80 2.39
N TYR A 157 2.65 14.47 3.26
CA TYR A 157 3.83 15.27 2.90
C TYR A 157 4.89 15.13 4.00
N GLY A 158 6.15 15.36 3.63
CA GLY A 158 7.25 15.29 4.58
C GLY A 158 8.61 15.19 3.91
N PRO A 159 9.67 14.99 4.69
CA PRO A 159 11.02 14.74 4.18
C PRO A 159 11.03 13.59 3.17
N TYR A 160 11.90 13.69 2.16
CA TYR A 160 12.08 12.69 1.11
C TYR A 160 10.87 12.45 0.20
N GLN A 161 9.82 13.32 0.26
CA GLN A 161 8.70 13.23 -0.67
C GLN A 161 9.18 13.31 -2.12
N PHE A 162 8.68 12.42 -2.98
CA PHE A 162 9.11 12.31 -4.36
C PHE A 162 8.84 13.61 -5.16
N PRO A 163 9.80 14.06 -6.00
CA PRO A 163 9.74 15.38 -6.65
C PRO A 163 8.56 15.65 -7.58
N GLU A 164 7.85 14.61 -8.04
CA GLU A 164 6.64 14.77 -8.87
C GLU A 164 5.40 15.22 -8.08
N LYS A 165 5.46 15.14 -6.74
CA LYS A 165 4.35 15.55 -5.88
C LYS A 165 4.30 17.05 -5.72
N LEU A 166 3.08 17.57 -5.44
CA LEU A 166 2.77 19.01 -5.49
C LEU A 166 3.79 19.88 -4.74
N ILE A 167 4.05 19.62 -3.46
CA ILE A 167 4.91 20.47 -2.63
C ILE A 167 6.36 20.49 -3.15
N PRO A 168 7.06 19.36 -3.33
CA PRO A 168 8.43 19.40 -3.84
C PRO A 168 8.51 19.89 -5.29
N LEU A 169 7.49 19.63 -6.12
CA LEU A 169 7.42 20.16 -7.48
C LEU A 169 7.35 21.69 -7.49
N MET A 170 6.47 22.28 -6.68
CA MET A 170 6.34 23.74 -6.55
C MET A 170 7.62 24.37 -6.04
N ILE A 171 8.25 23.80 -5.01
CA ILE A 171 9.53 24.28 -4.48
C ILE A 171 10.60 24.26 -5.58
N ASN A 172 10.67 23.17 -6.35
CA ASN A 172 11.63 23.03 -7.43
C ASN A 172 11.36 24.04 -8.56
N ASN A 173 10.10 24.26 -8.94
CA ASN A 173 9.73 25.23 -9.97
C ASN A 173 10.07 26.66 -9.54
N VAL A 174 9.75 27.03 -8.30
CA VAL A 174 10.12 28.37 -7.76
C VAL A 174 11.64 28.57 -7.76
N LYS A 175 12.41 27.57 -7.28
CA LYS A 175 13.88 27.65 -7.26
C LYS A 175 14.51 27.82 -8.66
N HIS A 176 13.87 27.30 -9.70
CA HIS A 176 14.39 27.34 -11.06
C HIS A 176 13.62 28.33 -11.96
N HIS A 177 12.82 29.25 -11.38
CA HIS A 177 12.03 30.24 -12.09
C HIS A 177 11.14 29.64 -13.21
N ARG A 178 10.64 28.41 -13.01
CA ARG A 178 9.71 27.74 -13.92
C ARG A 178 8.27 28.08 -13.54
N LYS A 179 7.40 28.18 -14.55
CA LYS A 179 5.95 28.29 -14.29
C LYS A 179 5.44 27.02 -13.61
N ALA A 180 4.52 27.19 -12.68
CA ALA A 180 3.83 26.11 -11.98
C ALA A 180 2.88 25.38 -12.96
#